data_26203dc9c10182e89a9b65dfd5454e82
#
_entry.id   26203dc9c10182e89a9b65dfd5454e82
#
_cell.length_a   1.000
_cell.length_b   1.000
_cell.length_c   1.000
_cell.angle_alpha   90.00
_cell.angle_beta   90.00
_cell.angle_gamma   90.00
#
_symmetry.space_group_name_H-M   'P 1'
#
loop_
_entity.id
_entity.type
_entity.pdbx_description
1 polymer ?
#
loop_
_entity_poly.entity_id
_entity_poly.type
_entity_poly.pdbx_seq_one_letter_code
_entity_poly.pdbx_strand_id
1 'polypeptide(L)'
;MRSFERIKSLMRMRDRYITHLLTALCGLLLTTFFVGCKPSIPSEYIQPSKMEDILYDYHIAMAMANNGNTSAAKAKAYKLAVMKKYDVTEAQFDNSLKYYMRHTEHLHDMYVDISKRLEDQARAEGASESELSQYGAITSKGDTTD
;
A
#
# COMPACT_ATOMS: atom_id res chain seq x y z
N MET A 1 16.33 -63.09 -23.15
CA MET A 1 14.96 -62.58 -22.96
C MET A 1 14.78 -61.74 -21.68
N ARG A 2 15.40 -62.05 -20.54
CA ARG A 2 15.18 -61.30 -19.26
C ARG A 2 15.75 -59.87 -19.26
N SER A 3 16.79 -59.55 -20.03
CA SER A 3 17.36 -58.22 -20.08
C SER A 3 16.49 -57.17 -20.79
N PHE A 4 15.73 -57.61 -21.76
CA PHE A 4 14.87 -56.71 -22.55
C PHE A 4 13.65 -56.23 -21.75
N GLU A 5 13.09 -57.09 -20.84
CA GLU A 5 11.99 -56.70 -19.98
C GLU A 5 12.41 -55.71 -18.88
N ARG A 6 13.65 -55.83 -18.37
CA ARG A 6 14.17 -54.86 -17.41
C ARG A 6 14.32 -53.45 -18.02
N ILE A 7 14.79 -53.37 -19.28
CA ILE A 7 14.94 -52.10 -19.97
C ILE A 7 13.55 -51.44 -20.18
N LYS A 8 12.57 -52.20 -20.57
CA LYS A 8 11.18 -51.71 -20.74
C LYS A 8 10.55 -51.25 -19.40
N SER A 9 10.85 -51.91 -18.28
CA SER A 9 10.35 -51.48 -17.00
C SER A 9 11.00 -50.19 -16.50
N LEU A 10 12.31 -50.00 -16.76
CA LEU A 10 13.04 -48.78 -16.43
C LEU A 10 12.56 -47.59 -17.27
N MET A 11 12.30 -47.79 -18.57
CA MET A 11 11.73 -46.74 -19.43
C MET A 11 10.32 -46.31 -18.95
N ARG A 12 9.46 -47.27 -18.58
CA ARG A 12 8.13 -46.94 -18.07
C ARG A 12 8.15 -46.22 -16.71
N MET A 13 9.11 -46.51 -15.85
CA MET A 13 9.31 -45.74 -14.61
C MET A 13 9.77 -44.33 -14.90
N ARG A 14 10.77 -44.16 -15.76
CA ARG A 14 11.27 -42.84 -16.17
C ARG A 14 10.16 -41.97 -16.77
N ASP A 15 9.34 -42.51 -17.64
CA ASP A 15 8.25 -41.76 -18.27
C ASP A 15 7.20 -41.32 -17.26
N ARG A 16 6.89 -42.14 -16.25
CA ARG A 16 6.02 -41.75 -15.13
C ARG A 16 6.61 -40.63 -14.26
N TYR A 17 7.89 -40.72 -13.93
CA TYR A 17 8.56 -39.63 -13.18
C TYR A 17 8.58 -38.33 -13.96
N ILE A 18 8.86 -38.36 -15.25
CA ILE A 18 8.84 -37.19 -16.12
C ILE A 18 7.43 -36.58 -16.18
N THR A 19 6.39 -37.40 -16.30
CA THR A 19 5.00 -36.93 -16.34
C THR A 19 4.60 -36.28 -15.01
N HIS A 20 4.94 -36.87 -13.86
CA HIS A 20 4.67 -36.27 -12.54
C HIS A 20 5.47 -34.99 -12.30
N LEU A 21 6.72 -34.94 -12.77
CA LEU A 21 7.55 -33.74 -12.68
C LEU A 21 6.98 -32.59 -13.52
N LEU A 22 6.53 -32.90 -14.74
CA LEU A 22 5.87 -31.95 -15.63
C LEU A 22 4.54 -31.44 -15.08
N THR A 23 3.71 -32.33 -14.50
CA THR A 23 2.44 -31.92 -13.88
C THR A 23 2.66 -31.09 -12.62
N ALA A 24 3.66 -31.42 -11.80
CA ALA A 24 4.03 -30.63 -10.63
C ALA A 24 4.57 -29.24 -11.02
N LEU A 25 5.42 -29.19 -12.05
CA LEU A 25 5.96 -27.93 -12.57
C LEU A 25 4.86 -27.05 -13.18
N CYS A 26 3.92 -27.65 -13.93
CA CYS A 26 2.79 -26.94 -14.51
C CYS A 26 1.83 -26.42 -13.40
N GLY A 27 1.59 -27.21 -12.35
CA GLY A 27 0.83 -26.80 -11.17
C GLY A 27 1.48 -25.63 -10.44
N LEU A 28 2.82 -25.65 -10.27
CA LEU A 28 3.56 -24.56 -9.64
C LEU A 28 3.52 -23.27 -10.48
N LEU A 29 3.59 -23.37 -11.80
CA LEU A 29 3.46 -22.23 -12.72
C LEU A 29 2.05 -21.62 -12.69
N LEU A 30 1.00 -22.44 -12.60
CA LEU A 30 -0.39 -21.95 -12.52
C LEU A 30 -0.68 -21.19 -11.24
N THR A 31 -0.04 -21.54 -10.11
CA THR A 31 -0.25 -20.83 -8.83
C THR A 31 0.35 -19.43 -8.82
N THR A 32 1.37 -19.14 -9.64
CA THR A 32 1.99 -17.81 -9.72
C THR A 32 1.14 -16.78 -10.47
N PHE A 33 0.15 -17.21 -11.26
CA PHE A 33 -0.76 -16.30 -11.99
C PHE A 33 -1.90 -15.72 -11.14
N PHE A 34 -2.14 -16.23 -9.92
CA PHE A 34 -3.18 -15.73 -9.03
C PHE A 34 -2.72 -14.59 -8.10
N VAL A 35 -1.53 -14.00 -8.31
CA VAL A 35 -1.19 -12.74 -7.65
C VAL A 35 -2.11 -11.68 -8.22
N GLY A 36 -3.23 -11.42 -7.54
CA GLY A 36 -4.27 -10.50 -7.95
C GLY A 36 -3.66 -9.13 -8.24
N CYS A 37 -3.70 -8.71 -9.50
CA CYS A 37 -3.45 -7.32 -9.83
C CYS A 37 -4.51 -6.48 -9.12
N LYS A 38 -4.12 -5.67 -8.13
CA LYS A 38 -4.97 -4.57 -7.68
C LYS A 38 -5.34 -3.74 -8.92
N PRO A 39 -6.60 -3.35 -9.10
CA PRO A 39 -6.99 -2.54 -10.26
C PRO A 39 -6.08 -1.29 -10.31
N SER A 40 -5.49 -1.04 -11.47
CA SER A 40 -4.60 0.10 -11.65
C SER A 40 -5.39 1.41 -11.52
N ILE A 41 -4.85 2.34 -10.74
CA ILE A 41 -5.42 3.68 -10.62
C ILE A 41 -5.34 4.37 -11.99
N PRO A 42 -6.43 4.95 -12.52
CA PRO A 42 -6.40 5.68 -13.78
C PRO A 42 -5.35 6.79 -13.77
N SER A 43 -4.65 6.97 -14.89
CA SER A 43 -3.52 7.90 -14.99
C SER A 43 -3.89 9.38 -14.81
N GLU A 44 -5.17 9.70 -14.88
CA GLU A 44 -5.71 11.05 -14.63
C GLU A 44 -5.67 11.45 -13.14
N TYR A 45 -5.58 10.46 -12.25
CA TYR A 45 -5.44 10.71 -10.82
C TYR A 45 -3.99 10.60 -10.36
N ILE A 46 -3.68 11.29 -9.27
CA ILE A 46 -2.36 11.17 -8.61
C ILE A 46 -2.18 9.71 -8.18
N GLN A 47 -1.06 9.11 -8.57
CA GLN A 47 -0.78 7.69 -8.27
C GLN A 47 -0.56 7.46 -6.77
N PRO A 48 -0.83 6.25 -6.22
CA PRO A 48 -0.89 5.99 -4.79
C PRO A 48 0.33 6.47 -4.00
N SER A 49 1.53 6.12 -4.43
CA SER A 49 2.77 6.50 -3.74
C SER A 49 2.93 8.03 -3.65
N LYS A 50 2.67 8.75 -4.75
CA LYS A 50 2.72 10.22 -4.75
C LYS A 50 1.61 10.82 -3.91
N MET A 51 0.40 10.24 -3.93
CA MET A 51 -0.73 10.71 -3.12
C MET A 51 -0.47 10.53 -1.63
N GLU A 52 0.13 9.41 -1.23
CA GLU A 52 0.56 9.13 0.14
C GLU A 52 1.56 10.18 0.64
N ASP A 53 2.59 10.49 -0.14
CA ASP A 53 3.57 11.52 0.22
C ASP A 53 2.93 12.91 0.36
N ILE A 54 2.00 13.25 -0.54
CA ILE A 54 1.25 14.51 -0.47
C ILE A 54 0.38 14.55 0.79
N LEU A 55 -0.33 13.48 1.10
CA LEU A 55 -1.19 13.39 2.29
C LEU A 55 -0.36 13.48 3.57
N TYR A 56 0.79 12.80 3.63
CA TYR A 56 1.71 12.88 4.75
C TYR A 56 2.14 14.34 5.04
N ASP A 57 2.69 15.02 4.05
CA ASP A 57 3.11 16.43 4.19
C ASP A 57 1.92 17.36 4.45
N TYR A 58 0.77 17.08 3.86
CA TYR A 58 -0.45 17.85 4.07
C TYR A 58 -0.90 17.78 5.54
N HIS A 59 -0.88 16.60 6.15
CA HIS A 59 -1.24 16.45 7.56
C HIS A 59 -0.26 17.17 8.49
N ILE A 60 1.05 17.09 8.23
CA ILE A 60 2.04 17.84 8.97
C ILE A 60 1.80 19.36 8.83
N ALA A 61 1.60 19.83 7.60
CA ALA A 61 1.36 21.25 7.32
C ALA A 61 0.08 21.75 8.02
N MET A 62 -0.99 20.93 8.05
CA MET A 62 -2.22 21.27 8.76
C MET A 62 -2.05 21.24 10.28
N ALA A 63 -1.30 20.29 10.83
CA ALA A 63 -0.96 20.26 12.24
C ALA A 63 -0.18 21.52 12.66
N MET A 64 0.80 21.95 11.85
CA MET A 64 1.54 23.21 12.07
C MET A 64 0.62 24.43 11.98
N ALA A 65 -0.39 24.39 11.08
CA ALA A 65 -1.38 25.45 10.99
C ALA A 65 -2.29 25.52 12.22
N ASN A 66 -2.61 24.40 12.84
CA ASN A 66 -3.52 24.32 13.99
C ASN A 66 -2.85 24.61 15.36
N ASN A 67 -1.51 24.55 15.44
CA ASN A 67 -0.73 24.80 16.66
C ASN A 67 -0.57 26.30 16.99
N GLY A 68 -1.61 27.10 16.79
CA GLY A 68 -1.61 28.51 17.12
C GLY A 68 -2.80 29.22 16.50
N ASN A 69 -2.98 30.53 16.79
CA ASN A 69 -4.02 31.37 16.17
C ASN A 69 -3.78 31.52 14.64
N THR A 70 -3.88 30.40 13.89
CA THR A 70 -3.60 30.40 12.46
C THR A 70 -4.85 30.82 11.70
N SER A 71 -4.73 31.90 10.91
CA SER A 71 -5.81 32.36 10.03
C SER A 71 -6.05 31.35 8.89
N ALA A 72 -7.28 31.30 8.37
CA ALA A 72 -7.63 30.51 7.20
C ALA A 72 -6.69 30.78 5.99
N ALA A 73 -6.21 32.02 5.86
CA ALA A 73 -5.23 32.39 4.82
C ALA A 73 -3.89 31.64 4.98
N LYS A 74 -3.41 31.45 6.20
CA LYS A 74 -2.16 30.73 6.47
C LYS A 74 -2.33 29.23 6.23
N ALA A 75 -3.45 28.64 6.63
CA ALA A 75 -3.77 27.24 6.33
C ALA A 75 -3.83 26.99 4.81
N LYS A 76 -4.46 27.91 4.06
CA LYS A 76 -4.45 27.85 2.60
C LYS A 76 -3.04 27.96 2.01
N ALA A 77 -2.20 28.85 2.54
CA ALA A 77 -0.82 28.99 2.09
C ALA A 77 -0.01 27.69 2.31
N TYR A 78 -0.19 27.01 3.46
CA TYR A 78 0.44 25.71 3.72
C TYR A 78 -0.04 24.63 2.72
N LYS A 79 -1.36 24.53 2.48
CA LYS A 79 -1.89 23.63 1.45
C LYS A 79 -1.23 23.87 0.10
N LEU A 80 -1.19 25.12 -0.35
CA LEU A 80 -0.59 25.47 -1.63
C LEU A 80 0.93 25.19 -1.68
N ALA A 81 1.64 25.36 -0.58
CA ALA A 81 3.07 25.05 -0.50
C ALA A 81 3.33 23.55 -0.69
N VAL A 82 2.49 22.70 -0.07
CA VAL A 82 2.55 21.23 -0.27
C VAL A 82 2.25 20.88 -1.72
N MET A 83 1.17 21.42 -2.30
CA MET A 83 0.84 21.16 -3.72
C MET A 83 1.98 21.54 -4.64
N LYS A 84 2.61 22.71 -4.42
CA LYS A 84 3.76 23.19 -5.19
C LYS A 84 4.98 22.26 -5.04
N LYS A 85 5.25 21.74 -3.83
CA LYS A 85 6.36 20.80 -3.59
C LYS A 85 6.27 19.58 -4.51
N TYR A 86 5.06 19.09 -4.74
CA TYR A 86 4.81 17.88 -5.53
C TYR A 86 4.44 18.16 -6.99
N ASP A 87 4.49 19.41 -7.42
CA ASP A 87 4.08 19.81 -8.77
C ASP A 87 2.68 19.28 -9.12
N VAL A 88 1.71 19.58 -8.27
CA VAL A 88 0.29 19.26 -8.47
C VAL A 88 -0.57 20.50 -8.26
N THR A 89 -1.65 20.61 -9.01
CA THR A 89 -2.64 21.64 -8.81
C THR A 89 -3.61 21.27 -7.70
N GLU A 90 -4.26 22.25 -7.09
CA GLU A 90 -5.30 22.03 -6.08
C GLU A 90 -6.46 21.17 -6.65
N ALA A 91 -6.84 21.41 -7.90
CA ALA A 91 -7.88 20.66 -8.59
C ALA A 91 -7.48 19.18 -8.81
N GLN A 92 -6.23 18.90 -9.17
CA GLN A 92 -5.72 17.52 -9.31
C GLN A 92 -5.74 16.80 -7.97
N PHE A 93 -5.29 17.46 -6.90
CA PHE A 93 -5.33 16.91 -5.55
C PHE A 93 -6.76 16.61 -5.12
N ASP A 94 -7.66 17.57 -5.21
CA ASP A 94 -9.05 17.41 -4.75
C ASP A 94 -9.80 16.33 -5.56
N ASN A 95 -9.56 16.22 -6.87
CA ASN A 95 -10.14 15.17 -7.70
C ASN A 95 -9.59 13.78 -7.36
N SER A 96 -8.28 13.68 -7.13
CA SER A 96 -7.65 12.44 -6.72
C SER A 96 -8.12 12.01 -5.34
N LEU A 97 -8.21 12.92 -4.39
CA LEU A 97 -8.71 12.62 -3.05
C LEU A 97 -10.16 12.11 -3.11
N LYS A 98 -11.04 12.75 -3.90
CA LYS A 98 -12.41 12.25 -4.12
C LYS A 98 -12.44 10.86 -4.73
N TYR A 99 -11.52 10.54 -5.63
CA TYR A 99 -11.38 9.21 -6.19
C TYR A 99 -11.05 8.20 -5.10
N TYR A 100 -10.02 8.47 -4.28
CA TYR A 100 -9.59 7.58 -3.20
C TYR A 100 -10.65 7.43 -2.09
N MET A 101 -11.41 8.48 -1.79
CA MET A 101 -12.55 8.39 -0.87
C MET A 101 -13.67 7.45 -1.34
N ARG A 102 -13.76 7.17 -2.64
CA ARG A 102 -14.68 6.16 -3.21
C ARG A 102 -14.05 4.78 -3.29
N HIS A 103 -12.72 4.69 -3.22
CA HIS A 103 -11.94 3.47 -3.27
C HIS A 103 -11.18 3.31 -1.96
N THR A 104 -11.95 3.05 -0.90
CA THR A 104 -11.51 3.12 0.50
C THR A 104 -10.35 2.18 0.83
N GLU A 105 -10.19 1.06 0.12
CA GLU A 105 -9.07 0.14 0.30
C GLU A 105 -7.72 0.83 0.06
N HIS A 106 -7.60 1.55 -1.05
CA HIS A 106 -6.37 2.29 -1.36
C HIS A 106 -6.10 3.42 -0.36
N LEU A 107 -7.16 4.11 0.05
CA LEU A 107 -7.04 5.19 1.03
C LEU A 107 -6.64 4.64 2.40
N HIS A 108 -7.21 3.51 2.81
CA HIS A 108 -6.87 2.82 4.06
C HIS A 108 -5.39 2.42 4.07
N ASP A 109 -4.91 1.76 3.02
CA ASP A 109 -3.50 1.35 2.90
C ASP A 109 -2.56 2.56 3.04
N MET A 110 -2.84 3.67 2.34
CA MET A 110 -2.05 4.90 2.46
C MET A 110 -2.04 5.44 3.89
N TYR A 111 -3.19 5.47 4.58
CA TYR A 111 -3.24 5.97 5.96
C TYR A 111 -2.54 5.06 6.96
N VAL A 112 -2.51 3.75 6.73
CA VAL A 112 -1.70 2.82 7.53
C VAL A 112 -0.21 3.17 7.37
N ASP A 113 0.26 3.37 6.16
CA ASP A 113 1.67 3.71 5.90
C ASP A 113 2.01 5.12 6.41
N ILE A 114 1.12 6.10 6.25
CA ILE A 114 1.28 7.46 6.80
C ILE A 114 1.37 7.42 8.32
N SER A 115 0.48 6.69 8.98
CA SER A 115 0.48 6.57 10.45
C SER A 115 1.80 5.98 10.95
N LYS A 116 2.28 4.92 10.31
CA LYS A 116 3.57 4.33 10.64
C LYS A 116 4.73 5.31 10.47
N ARG A 117 4.77 6.06 9.37
CA ARG A 117 5.79 7.09 9.12
C ARG A 117 5.77 8.18 10.18
N LEU A 118 4.59 8.62 10.62
CA LEU A 118 4.43 9.63 11.66
C LEU A 118 4.89 9.09 13.03
N GLU A 119 4.56 7.85 13.35
CA GLU A 119 5.04 7.18 14.57
C GLU A 119 6.56 7.04 14.59
N ASP A 120 7.15 6.57 13.48
CA ASP A 120 8.61 6.42 13.35
C ASP A 120 9.32 7.77 13.48
N GLN A 121 8.77 8.84 12.92
CA GLN A 121 9.29 10.20 13.07
C GLN A 121 9.17 10.69 14.53
N ALA A 122 8.00 10.55 15.13
CA ALA A 122 7.78 10.97 16.52
C ALA A 122 8.71 10.22 17.48
N ARG A 123 8.93 8.92 17.27
CA ARG A 123 9.87 8.10 18.02
C ARG A 123 11.32 8.58 17.85
N ALA A 124 11.71 8.97 16.64
CA ALA A 124 13.03 9.52 16.35
C ALA A 124 13.23 10.91 17.01
N GLU A 125 12.15 11.66 17.20
CA GLU A 125 12.14 12.95 17.91
C GLU A 125 12.04 12.80 19.45
N GLY A 126 11.95 11.58 19.97
CA GLY A 126 11.99 11.26 21.40
C GLY A 126 10.61 11.10 22.06
N ALA A 127 9.55 10.92 21.29
CA ALA A 127 8.24 10.61 21.85
C ALA A 127 8.24 9.27 22.60
N SER A 128 7.60 9.23 23.76
CA SER A 128 7.47 8.03 24.57
C SER A 128 6.41 7.07 24.00
N GLU A 129 6.55 5.76 24.28
CA GLU A 129 5.56 4.74 23.87
C GLU A 129 4.16 5.04 24.42
N SER A 130 4.04 5.71 25.56
CA SER A 130 2.74 6.13 26.12
C SER A 130 2.07 7.24 25.29
N GLU A 131 2.85 8.15 24.74
CA GLU A 131 2.35 9.19 23.81
C GLU A 131 1.96 8.57 22.49
N LEU A 132 2.78 7.67 21.94
CA LEU A 132 2.48 6.97 20.68
C LEU A 132 1.24 6.10 20.79
N SER A 133 1.05 5.38 21.90
CA SER A 133 -0.15 4.55 22.12
C SER A 133 -1.44 5.35 22.18
N GLN A 134 -1.39 6.59 22.62
CA GLN A 134 -2.54 7.50 22.64
C GLN A 134 -2.98 7.87 21.20
N TYR A 135 -2.04 8.03 20.28
CA TYR A 135 -2.34 8.28 18.86
C TYR A 135 -2.81 6.99 18.14
N GLY A 136 -2.18 5.85 18.40
CA GLY A 136 -2.57 4.56 17.85
C GLY A 136 -3.96 4.08 18.30
N ALA A 137 -4.37 4.40 19.53
CA ALA A 137 -5.71 4.08 20.04
C ALA A 137 -6.83 4.82 19.30
N ILE A 138 -6.55 5.96 18.68
CA ILE A 138 -7.51 6.73 17.90
C ILE A 138 -7.75 6.06 16.54
N THR A 139 -6.72 5.44 15.95
CA THR A 139 -6.82 4.74 14.66
C THR A 139 -7.45 3.35 14.79
N SER A 140 -7.25 2.66 15.91
CA SER A 140 -7.81 1.32 16.14
C SER A 140 -9.28 1.31 16.58
N LYS A 141 -9.81 2.45 17.04
CA LYS A 141 -11.19 2.53 17.56
C LYS A 141 -12.26 2.70 16.47
N GLY A 142 -11.85 2.81 15.20
CA GLY A 142 -12.75 2.91 14.03
C GLY A 142 -13.22 1.57 13.48
N ASP A 143 -12.67 0.44 13.94
CA ASP A 143 -12.90 -0.89 13.34
C ASP A 143 -13.79 -1.82 14.18
N THR A 144 -14.56 -1.28 15.13
CA THR A 144 -15.54 -2.06 15.89
C THR A 144 -16.86 -1.32 15.99
N THR A 145 -17.65 -1.37 14.94
CA THR A 145 -19.12 -1.36 15.04
C THR A 145 -19.70 -2.23 13.93
N ASP A 146 -20.33 -3.30 14.38
CA ASP A 146 -21.19 -4.28 13.70
C ASP A 146 -22.00 -3.75 12.52
#